data_e83dcffe62b5b33edbe4e9ae85d9486d
#
_entry.id   e83dcffe62b5b33edbe4e9ae85d9486d
#
_cell.length_a   1.000
_cell.length_b   1.000
_cell.length_c   1.000
_cell.angle_alpha   90.00
_cell.angle_beta   90.00
_cell.angle_gamma   90.00
#
_symmetry.space_group_name_H-M   'P 1'
#
loop_
_entity.id
_entity.type
_entity.pdbx_description
1 polymer ?
#
loop_
_entity_poly.entity_id
_entity_poly.type
_entity_poly.pdbx_seq_one_letter_code
_entity_poly.pdbx_strand_id
1 'polypeptide(L)'
;MKKFFSMMMIAAAAISFAACGEDTPDGPVNPTPNGSKLETPAPEATEVAETEFTIAWEAIANADSYTVNLKGKNYTTAETSYKFENMNAGEYTVRVKATGEGYKDSDFGQVVVTLTGATSVDWFESSVAPAQENPEKGYGPYNAVEFTWKGTGVKSLSYGLYLSENLMGVDNKTIQDALTAVPDDKLAVVNSAEGFSAVIGPISGGTTYTMCLLAVNEAGIEFFSKEEVTTETAEASDAAKAWAGTWTVTSTQKYSIDQNGDGTVVDGAETFTVNITTSPNDPDEVVIDGWSVLGEGFVTYGIVGEEGELNILNGTYLGDGQDQNGQPFGY
;
A
#
# COMPACT_ATOMS: atom_id res chain seq x y z
N MET A 1 0.92 -6.76 31.48
CA MET A 1 1.56 -7.83 30.69
C MET A 1 2.70 -7.19 29.91
N LYS A 2 3.92 -7.66 30.08
CA LYS A 2 5.13 -7.04 29.51
C LYS A 2 5.21 -7.37 28.03
N LYS A 3 5.15 -6.36 27.15
CA LYS A 3 5.39 -6.51 25.70
C LYS A 3 6.90 -6.53 25.49
N PHE A 4 7.41 -7.63 24.94
CA PHE A 4 8.79 -7.77 24.49
C PHE A 4 8.95 -7.05 23.14
N PHE A 5 9.76 -6.02 23.10
CA PHE A 5 10.24 -5.42 21.87
C PHE A 5 11.31 -6.34 21.28
N SER A 6 11.08 -6.85 20.09
CA SER A 6 12.09 -7.58 19.31
C SER A 6 12.92 -6.55 18.55
N MET A 7 14.13 -6.33 19.05
CA MET A 7 15.13 -5.46 18.44
C MET A 7 15.83 -6.26 17.33
N MET A 8 15.51 -5.98 16.09
CA MET A 8 16.19 -6.58 14.94
C MET A 8 17.44 -5.78 14.62
N MET A 9 18.60 -6.28 15.12
CA MET A 9 19.92 -5.76 14.80
C MET A 9 20.30 -6.22 13.39
N ILE A 10 20.38 -5.29 12.46
CA ILE A 10 21.03 -5.53 11.16
C ILE A 10 22.49 -5.15 11.31
N ALA A 11 23.35 -6.15 11.32
CA ALA A 11 24.80 -5.97 11.32
C ALA A 11 25.26 -5.52 9.92
N ALA A 12 25.71 -4.29 9.79
CA ALA A 12 26.43 -3.84 8.63
C ALA A 12 27.89 -4.30 8.72
N ALA A 13 28.33 -5.11 7.75
CA ALA A 13 29.72 -5.53 7.65
C ALA A 13 30.57 -4.35 7.14
N ALA A 14 31.41 -3.82 8.00
CA ALA A 14 32.44 -2.88 7.62
C ALA A 14 33.60 -3.62 6.94
N ILE A 15 33.85 -3.33 5.66
CA ILE A 15 35.04 -3.78 4.96
C ILE A 15 36.13 -2.73 5.20
N SER A 16 37.05 -3.03 6.11
CA SER A 16 38.25 -2.24 6.35
C SER A 16 39.33 -2.60 5.34
N PHE A 17 39.72 -1.66 4.49
CA PHE A 17 40.95 -1.75 3.72
C PHE A 17 42.08 -1.19 4.57
N ALA A 18 42.96 -2.07 5.04
CA ALA A 18 44.22 -1.68 5.62
C ALA A 18 45.23 -1.38 4.51
N ALA A 19 45.66 -0.14 4.40
CA ALA A 19 46.86 0.21 3.66
C ALA A 19 48.00 0.42 4.65
N CYS A 20 48.99 -0.45 4.62
CA CYS A 20 50.29 -0.25 5.30
C CYS A 20 51.09 0.82 4.57
N GLY A 21 51.56 1.80 5.33
CA GLY A 21 52.61 2.74 4.94
C GLY A 21 53.34 3.20 6.17
N GLU A 22 54.66 3.03 6.15
CA GLU A 22 55.62 3.11 7.25
C GLU A 22 55.69 4.45 7.96
N ASP A 23 55.97 4.35 9.29
CA ASP A 23 56.28 5.41 10.23
C ASP A 23 57.50 6.23 9.86
N THR A 24 57.40 7.57 10.03
CA THR A 24 58.48 8.41 10.53
C THR A 24 57.89 9.39 11.54
N PRO A 25 58.51 9.57 12.71
CA PRO A 25 58.02 10.48 13.73
C PRO A 25 58.54 11.89 13.53
N ASP A 26 57.72 12.87 13.98
CA ASP A 26 58.07 14.20 14.41
C ASP A 26 57.94 15.40 13.48
N GLY A 27 57.07 16.23 13.96
CA GLY A 27 56.96 17.66 13.74
C GLY A 27 55.62 18.18 14.16
N PRO A 28 55.47 19.40 14.67
CA PRO A 28 54.15 19.97 14.91
C PRO A 28 53.40 19.95 13.60
N VAL A 29 52.25 19.26 13.57
CA VAL A 29 51.39 19.15 12.39
C VAL A 29 51.01 20.55 11.95
N ASN A 30 51.72 21.00 10.91
CA ASN A 30 51.40 22.23 10.22
C ASN A 30 50.00 22.03 9.61
N PRO A 31 49.08 23.01 9.69
CA PRO A 31 47.75 22.87 9.11
C PRO A 31 47.89 22.49 7.64
N THR A 32 47.17 21.46 7.26
CA THR A 32 47.13 20.92 5.88
C THR A 32 46.90 22.05 4.88
N PRO A 33 47.64 22.13 3.76
CA PRO A 33 47.57 23.26 2.86
C PRO A 33 46.15 23.53 2.37
N ASN A 34 45.80 24.80 2.34
CA ASN A 34 44.59 25.38 1.80
C ASN A 34 44.13 24.63 0.52
N GLY A 35 42.98 23.93 0.57
CA GLY A 35 42.37 23.24 -0.56
C GLY A 35 42.31 21.71 -0.47
N SER A 36 42.77 21.08 0.62
CA SER A 36 42.49 19.64 0.85
C SER A 36 41.00 19.42 1.08
N LYS A 37 40.50 18.30 0.57
CA LYS A 37 39.10 17.90 0.74
C LYS A 37 38.89 17.26 2.11
N LEU A 38 37.82 17.65 2.78
CA LEU A 38 37.41 17.00 4.04
C LEU A 38 37.01 15.54 3.83
N GLU A 39 37.18 14.74 4.86
CA GLU A 39 36.71 13.33 4.87
C GLU A 39 35.20 13.28 4.82
N THR A 40 34.67 12.24 4.16
CA THR A 40 33.23 12.04 3.99
C THR A 40 32.62 11.50 5.28
N PRO A 41 31.62 12.16 5.88
CA PRO A 41 30.89 11.60 7.03
C PRO A 41 30.25 10.24 6.71
N ALA A 42 30.23 9.34 7.68
CA ALA A 42 29.51 8.06 7.61
C ALA A 42 28.28 8.12 8.55
N PRO A 43 27.14 8.66 8.10
CA PRO A 43 25.97 8.79 8.96
C PRO A 43 25.31 7.43 9.21
N GLU A 44 24.84 7.25 10.44
CA GLU A 44 24.08 6.08 10.89
C GLU A 44 22.78 6.54 11.57
N ALA A 45 21.72 5.74 11.48
CA ALA A 45 20.50 5.97 12.23
C ALA A 45 20.65 5.40 13.64
N THR A 46 20.49 6.25 14.67
CA THR A 46 20.72 5.86 16.07
C THR A 46 19.45 5.73 16.89
N GLU A 47 18.44 6.52 16.60
CA GLU A 47 17.15 6.52 17.29
C GLU A 47 16.06 6.55 16.21
N VAL A 48 15.35 5.45 16.03
CA VAL A 48 14.27 5.34 15.04
C VAL A 48 12.99 4.99 15.78
N ALA A 49 12.01 5.89 15.70
CA ALA A 49 10.65 5.68 16.20
C ALA A 49 9.66 5.73 15.01
N GLU A 50 8.37 5.74 15.30
CA GLU A 50 7.34 5.69 14.26
C GLU A 50 7.35 6.91 13.33
N THR A 51 7.57 8.12 13.91
CA THR A 51 7.49 9.40 13.20
C THR A 51 8.73 10.27 13.34
N GLU A 52 9.78 9.77 13.95
CA GLU A 52 11.01 10.52 14.17
C GLU A 52 12.23 9.62 14.08
N PHE A 53 13.35 10.19 13.73
CA PHE A 53 14.64 9.52 13.77
C PHE A 53 15.78 10.51 13.98
N THR A 54 16.85 10.03 14.60
CA THR A 54 18.11 10.74 14.73
C THR A 54 19.16 10.05 13.86
N ILE A 55 19.90 10.83 13.10
CA ILE A 55 21.13 10.40 12.44
C ILE A 55 22.33 10.95 13.18
N ALA A 56 23.38 10.17 13.28
CA ALA A 56 24.64 10.59 13.89
C ALA A 56 25.82 10.14 13.03
N TRP A 57 26.94 10.83 13.17
CA TRP A 57 28.21 10.53 12.48
C TRP A 57 29.38 10.91 13.37
N GLU A 58 30.56 10.38 13.08
CA GLU A 58 31.76 10.78 13.77
C GLU A 58 32.22 12.19 13.33
N ALA A 59 32.82 12.96 14.28
CA ALA A 59 33.34 14.27 13.99
C ALA A 59 34.45 14.19 12.93
N ILE A 60 34.32 14.96 11.86
CA ILE A 60 35.34 15.06 10.82
C ILE A 60 36.38 16.13 11.20
N ALA A 61 37.64 15.74 11.14
CA ALA A 61 38.75 16.68 11.46
C ALA A 61 38.70 17.91 10.55
N ASN A 62 38.81 19.09 11.16
CA ASN A 62 38.76 20.41 10.49
C ASN A 62 37.39 20.77 9.86
N ALA A 63 36.34 20.06 10.21
CA ALA A 63 34.97 20.48 9.87
C ALA A 63 34.46 21.48 10.90
N ASP A 64 33.89 22.60 10.42
CA ASP A 64 33.24 23.61 11.25
C ASP A 64 31.73 23.38 11.33
N SER A 65 31.16 22.73 10.31
CA SER A 65 29.74 22.45 10.21
C SER A 65 29.45 21.30 9.24
N TYR A 66 28.23 20.85 9.29
CA TYR A 66 27.72 19.79 8.42
C TYR A 66 26.43 20.25 7.70
N THR A 67 26.33 19.90 6.43
CA THR A 67 25.08 20.04 5.68
C THR A 67 24.38 18.69 5.65
N VAL A 68 23.19 18.62 6.26
CA VAL A 68 22.31 17.46 6.23
C VAL A 68 21.25 17.68 5.16
N ASN A 69 21.19 16.82 4.16
CA ASN A 69 20.20 16.91 3.07
C ASN A 69 19.16 15.81 3.20
N LEU A 70 17.90 16.20 3.18
CA LEU A 70 16.76 15.31 3.12
C LEU A 70 15.78 15.80 2.05
N LYS A 71 15.44 14.93 1.09
CA LYS A 71 14.50 15.24 -0.01
C LYS A 71 14.82 16.57 -0.73
N GLY A 72 16.10 16.87 -0.91
CA GLY A 72 16.56 18.11 -1.57
C GLY A 72 16.61 19.35 -0.67
N LYS A 73 16.09 19.31 0.55
CA LYS A 73 16.18 20.39 1.52
C LYS A 73 17.45 20.23 2.35
N ASN A 74 18.19 21.32 2.50
CA ASN A 74 19.44 21.37 3.29
C ASN A 74 19.18 21.97 4.68
N TYR A 75 19.76 21.33 5.68
CA TYR A 75 19.83 21.77 7.07
C TYR A 75 21.31 21.89 7.43
N THR A 76 21.69 22.90 8.22
CA THR A 76 23.07 23.08 8.67
C THR A 76 23.14 22.92 10.18
N THR A 77 24.13 22.18 10.65
CA THR A 77 24.41 21.98 12.08
C THR A 77 25.92 21.96 12.33
N ALA A 78 26.35 22.40 13.51
CA ALA A 78 27.70 22.20 14.00
C ALA A 78 27.84 20.89 14.81
N GLU A 79 26.71 20.29 15.17
CA GLU A 79 26.68 19.03 15.91
C GLU A 79 26.93 17.84 14.98
N THR A 80 27.32 16.72 15.56
CA THR A 80 27.55 15.46 14.85
C THR A 80 26.30 14.56 14.80
N SER A 81 25.13 15.16 15.02
CA SER A 81 23.85 14.51 14.90
C SER A 81 22.76 15.47 14.42
N TYR A 82 21.67 14.92 13.88
CA TYR A 82 20.51 15.68 13.48
C TYR A 82 19.24 14.86 13.68
N LYS A 83 18.25 15.44 14.37
CA LYS A 83 16.96 14.81 14.61
C LYS A 83 15.92 15.33 13.62
N PHE A 84 15.15 14.40 13.04
CA PHE A 84 13.97 14.68 12.24
C PHE A 84 12.73 14.21 13.01
N GLU A 85 11.73 15.08 13.12
CA GLU A 85 10.50 14.86 13.86
C GLU A 85 9.28 15.07 12.95
N ASN A 86 8.13 14.51 13.34
CA ASN A 86 6.86 14.62 12.62
C ASN A 86 6.97 14.13 11.16
N MET A 87 7.67 13.02 10.98
CA MET A 87 7.87 12.40 9.69
C MET A 87 6.77 11.38 9.41
N ASN A 88 6.30 11.32 8.19
CA ASN A 88 5.33 10.31 7.75
C ASN A 88 5.98 8.94 7.59
N ALA A 89 5.16 7.89 7.46
CA ALA A 89 5.64 6.57 7.05
C ALA A 89 6.39 6.66 5.71
N GLY A 90 7.46 5.90 5.56
CA GLY A 90 8.20 5.82 4.31
C GLY A 90 9.70 5.66 4.48
N GLU A 91 10.38 5.57 3.34
CA GLU A 91 11.83 5.48 3.27
C GLU A 91 12.45 6.87 3.05
N TYR A 92 13.49 7.17 3.81
CA TYR A 92 14.19 8.45 3.81
C TYR A 92 15.68 8.26 3.58
N THR A 93 16.18 8.74 2.44
CA THR A 93 17.63 8.83 2.21
C THR A 93 18.12 10.16 2.74
N VAL A 94 18.92 10.12 3.82
CA VAL A 94 19.58 11.28 4.40
C VAL A 94 21.02 11.31 3.94
N ARG A 95 21.49 12.49 3.53
CA ARG A 95 22.88 12.71 3.09
C ARG A 95 23.54 13.74 3.96
N VAL A 96 24.81 13.52 4.32
CA VAL A 96 25.59 14.43 5.17
C VAL A 96 26.91 14.74 4.51
N LYS A 97 27.29 16.02 4.45
CA LYS A 97 28.63 16.46 4.05
C LYS A 97 29.23 17.40 5.08
N ALA A 98 30.54 17.37 5.22
CA ALA A 98 31.30 18.26 6.08
C ALA A 98 31.80 19.52 5.32
N THR A 99 31.80 20.66 6.00
CA THR A 99 32.28 21.95 5.50
C THR A 99 33.22 22.55 6.54
N GLY A 100 34.37 23.10 6.12
CA GLY A 100 35.37 23.73 7.01
C GLY A 100 36.13 24.83 6.32
N GLU A 101 36.49 25.88 7.09
CA GLU A 101 37.22 27.03 6.56
C GLU A 101 38.60 26.62 6.03
N GLY A 102 38.93 27.03 4.82
CA GLY A 102 40.19 26.69 4.16
C GLY A 102 40.26 25.29 3.55
N TYR A 103 39.19 24.49 3.62
CA TYR A 103 39.09 23.17 3.06
C TYR A 103 38.03 23.13 1.95
N LYS A 104 38.12 22.12 1.10
CA LYS A 104 37.02 21.78 0.19
C LYS A 104 36.00 20.91 0.95
N ASP A 105 34.71 21.15 0.70
CA ASP A 105 33.65 20.32 1.22
C ASP A 105 33.88 18.83 0.95
N SER A 106 33.48 17.98 1.87
CA SER A 106 33.49 16.53 1.65
C SER A 106 32.51 16.10 0.54
N ASP A 107 32.57 14.85 0.13
CA ASP A 107 31.44 14.21 -0.53
C ASP A 107 30.30 13.99 0.46
N PHE A 108 29.11 13.68 -0.06
CA PHE A 108 27.99 13.25 0.77
C PHE A 108 28.13 11.78 1.17
N GLY A 109 28.19 11.51 2.47
CA GLY A 109 27.84 10.21 3.02
C GLY A 109 26.31 10.08 3.10
N GLN A 110 25.79 8.87 3.12
CA GLN A 110 24.33 8.66 3.14
C GLN A 110 23.91 7.50 4.03
N VAL A 111 22.70 7.60 4.57
CA VAL A 111 22.00 6.54 5.29
C VAL A 111 20.54 6.48 4.84
N VAL A 112 19.97 5.28 4.83
CA VAL A 112 18.55 5.08 4.54
C VAL A 112 17.84 4.71 5.84
N VAL A 113 16.73 5.39 6.14
CA VAL A 113 15.90 5.16 7.33
C VAL A 113 14.48 4.90 6.88
N THR A 114 13.87 3.83 7.39
CA THR A 114 12.47 3.51 7.14
C THR A 114 11.65 3.77 8.40
N LEU A 115 10.59 4.58 8.27
CA LEU A 115 9.62 4.84 9.32
C LEU A 115 8.30 4.13 9.03
N THR A 116 7.69 3.57 10.06
CA THR A 116 6.37 2.93 9.97
C THR A 116 5.23 3.94 9.96
N GLY A 117 5.49 5.17 10.44
CA GLY A 117 4.48 6.22 10.62
C GLY A 117 3.64 6.04 11.88
N ALA A 118 3.03 7.10 12.36
CA ALA A 118 2.03 7.01 13.40
C ALA A 118 0.74 6.42 12.81
N THR A 119 0.03 5.63 13.61
CA THR A 119 -1.34 5.18 13.30
C THR A 119 -2.37 6.22 13.71
N SER A 120 -1.99 7.16 14.57
CA SER A 120 -2.82 8.29 15.01
C SER A 120 -1.97 9.49 15.42
N VAL A 121 -2.58 10.66 15.45
CA VAL A 121 -2.03 11.90 16.00
C VAL A 121 -3.07 12.52 16.95
N ASP A 122 -2.65 13.43 17.84
CA ASP A 122 -3.54 13.99 18.86
C ASP A 122 -4.83 14.66 18.31
N TRP A 123 -4.80 15.11 17.06
CA TRP A 123 -5.90 15.82 16.42
C TRP A 123 -6.66 14.97 15.38
N PHE A 124 -6.20 13.72 15.10
CA PHE A 124 -6.86 12.83 14.15
C PHE A 124 -6.55 11.36 14.45
N GLU A 125 -7.58 10.54 14.39
CA GLU A 125 -7.51 9.09 14.50
C GLU A 125 -8.27 8.43 13.35
N SER A 126 -7.78 7.28 12.89
CA SER A 126 -8.43 6.43 11.90
C SER A 126 -8.38 4.98 12.34
N SER A 127 -9.32 4.21 11.85
CA SER A 127 -9.30 2.76 11.93
C SER A 127 -9.94 2.14 10.71
N VAL A 128 -9.48 0.97 10.31
CA VAL A 128 -10.07 0.13 9.27
C VAL A 128 -10.10 -1.32 9.76
N ALA A 129 -11.21 -2.01 9.49
CA ALA A 129 -11.40 -3.41 9.86
C ALA A 129 -12.30 -4.10 8.83
N PRO A 130 -12.31 -5.44 8.75
CA PRO A 130 -13.36 -6.15 8.03
C PRO A 130 -14.74 -5.70 8.53
N ALA A 131 -15.68 -5.47 7.62
CA ALA A 131 -17.00 -4.94 7.96
C ALA A 131 -17.78 -5.95 8.81
N GLN A 132 -18.69 -5.45 9.64
CA GLN A 132 -19.64 -6.31 10.32
C GLN A 132 -20.65 -6.85 9.29
N GLU A 133 -21.11 -8.09 9.50
CA GLU A 133 -22.09 -8.72 8.63
C GLU A 133 -23.40 -7.91 8.59
N ASN A 134 -23.87 -7.64 7.38
CA ASN A 134 -25.15 -6.97 7.13
C ASN A 134 -25.86 -7.61 5.93
N PRO A 135 -26.66 -8.65 6.15
CA PRO A 135 -27.34 -9.39 5.08
C PRO A 135 -28.32 -8.52 4.28
N GLU A 136 -28.92 -7.50 4.90
CA GLU A 136 -29.87 -6.60 4.21
C GLU A 136 -29.16 -5.76 3.12
N LYS A 137 -27.87 -5.48 3.31
CA LYS A 137 -27.05 -4.73 2.36
C LYS A 137 -26.12 -5.59 1.53
N GLY A 138 -26.07 -6.89 1.78
CA GLY A 138 -25.26 -7.85 1.05
C GLY A 138 -23.76 -7.73 1.27
N TYR A 139 -23.32 -7.26 2.44
CA TYR A 139 -21.91 -7.22 2.78
C TYR A 139 -21.59 -7.86 4.14
N GLY A 140 -20.36 -8.29 4.28
CA GLY A 140 -19.81 -8.87 5.50
C GLY A 140 -18.28 -8.77 5.54
N PRO A 141 -17.64 -9.41 6.52
CA PRO A 141 -16.19 -9.30 6.73
C PRO A 141 -15.35 -9.88 5.57
N TYR A 142 -15.97 -10.68 4.72
CA TYR A 142 -15.34 -11.32 3.56
C TYR A 142 -15.42 -10.49 2.26
N ASN A 143 -16.29 -9.48 2.18
CA ASN A 143 -16.44 -8.70 0.96
C ASN A 143 -16.54 -7.19 1.17
N ALA A 144 -16.25 -6.72 2.39
CA ALA A 144 -16.28 -5.31 2.70
C ALA A 144 -15.34 -4.96 3.87
N VAL A 145 -14.92 -3.71 3.92
CA VAL A 145 -14.21 -3.13 5.06
C VAL A 145 -14.99 -1.94 5.61
N GLU A 146 -15.02 -1.82 6.93
CA GLU A 146 -15.54 -0.66 7.64
C GLU A 146 -14.39 0.20 8.13
N PHE A 147 -14.53 1.51 7.99
CA PHE A 147 -13.55 2.46 8.49
C PHE A 147 -14.21 3.56 9.31
N THR A 148 -13.45 4.09 10.25
CA THR A 148 -13.86 5.22 11.09
C THR A 148 -12.79 6.29 11.08
N TRP A 149 -13.18 7.54 10.88
CA TRP A 149 -12.34 8.72 10.93
C TRP A 149 -12.90 9.72 11.92
N LYS A 150 -12.05 10.22 12.80
CA LYS A 150 -12.43 11.22 13.79
C LYS A 150 -11.29 12.20 13.99
N GLY A 151 -11.63 13.49 14.04
CA GLY A 151 -10.61 14.52 14.18
C GLY A 151 -11.12 15.80 14.83
N THR A 152 -10.18 16.70 15.07
CA THR A 152 -10.45 18.05 15.57
C THR A 152 -9.66 19.05 14.74
N GLY A 153 -10.36 19.98 14.09
CA GLY A 153 -9.73 20.97 13.22
C GLY A 153 -9.12 20.37 11.95
N VAL A 154 -9.68 19.28 11.45
CA VAL A 154 -9.30 18.72 10.15
C VAL A 154 -9.83 19.62 9.05
N LYS A 155 -8.92 20.22 8.28
CA LYS A 155 -9.22 21.14 7.18
C LYS A 155 -9.48 20.42 5.87
N SER A 156 -8.73 19.34 5.62
CA SER A 156 -8.94 18.48 4.46
C SER A 156 -8.56 17.03 4.78
N LEU A 157 -9.22 16.12 4.11
CA LEU A 157 -9.00 14.69 4.21
C LEU A 157 -9.10 14.08 2.83
N SER A 158 -8.16 13.21 2.48
CA SER A 158 -8.17 12.44 1.24
C SER A 158 -7.84 10.98 1.56
N TYR A 159 -8.42 10.04 0.81
CA TYR A 159 -8.26 8.63 1.07
C TYR A 159 -8.26 7.78 -0.20
N GLY A 160 -7.78 6.54 -0.06
CA GLY A 160 -7.89 5.50 -1.09
C GLY A 160 -7.69 4.13 -0.47
N LEU A 161 -8.44 3.15 -0.93
CA LEU A 161 -8.28 1.75 -0.58
C LEU A 161 -7.65 1.02 -1.77
N TYR A 162 -6.52 0.39 -1.57
CA TYR A 162 -5.74 -0.27 -2.62
C TYR A 162 -5.43 -1.70 -2.23
N LEU A 163 -5.27 -2.58 -3.21
CA LEU A 163 -4.60 -3.86 -2.98
C LEU A 163 -3.19 -3.60 -2.46
N SER A 164 -2.83 -4.19 -1.31
CA SER A 164 -1.52 -3.93 -0.68
C SER A 164 -0.34 -4.27 -1.59
N GLU A 165 -0.48 -5.31 -2.42
CA GLU A 165 0.53 -5.69 -3.42
C GLU A 165 0.80 -4.60 -4.46
N ASN A 166 -0.22 -3.82 -4.84
CA ASN A 166 -0.08 -2.74 -5.82
C ASN A 166 0.67 -1.52 -5.27
N LEU A 167 0.84 -1.44 -3.95
CA LEU A 167 1.58 -0.36 -3.30
C LEU A 167 3.05 -0.70 -3.05
N MET A 168 3.47 -1.94 -3.32
CA MET A 168 4.87 -2.33 -3.14
C MET A 168 5.79 -1.53 -4.07
N GLY A 169 6.75 -0.81 -3.47
CA GLY A 169 7.71 0.02 -4.20
C GLY A 169 7.15 1.35 -4.72
N VAL A 170 5.88 1.67 -4.47
CA VAL A 170 5.29 2.98 -4.82
C VAL A 170 5.65 3.99 -3.74
N ASP A 171 6.19 5.14 -4.14
CA ASP A 171 6.54 6.21 -3.20
C ASP A 171 5.30 6.92 -2.65
N ASN A 172 5.41 7.46 -1.42
CA ASN A 172 4.28 8.08 -0.73
C ASN A 172 3.69 9.28 -1.49
N LYS A 173 4.50 10.04 -2.23
CA LYS A 173 4.00 11.19 -2.99
C LYS A 173 3.06 10.76 -4.11
N THR A 174 3.42 9.70 -4.83
CA THR A 174 2.58 9.11 -5.88
C THR A 174 1.25 8.62 -5.29
N ILE A 175 1.28 7.96 -4.12
CA ILE A 175 0.07 7.52 -3.44
C ILE A 175 -0.80 8.72 -3.04
N GLN A 176 -0.22 9.73 -2.38
CA GLN A 176 -0.92 10.93 -1.93
C GLN A 176 -1.60 11.68 -3.08
N ASP A 177 -0.93 11.78 -4.23
CA ASP A 177 -1.47 12.45 -5.43
C ASP A 177 -2.65 11.70 -6.07
N ALA A 178 -2.78 10.39 -5.79
CA ALA A 178 -3.87 9.53 -6.27
C ALA A 178 -5.07 9.45 -5.32
N LEU A 179 -4.99 10.04 -4.11
CA LEU A 179 -6.07 9.98 -3.13
C LEU A 179 -7.28 10.81 -3.56
N THR A 180 -8.46 10.32 -3.21
CA THR A 180 -9.73 11.01 -3.44
C THR A 180 -10.08 11.90 -2.26
N ALA A 181 -10.39 13.15 -2.51
CA ALA A 181 -10.79 14.10 -1.48
C ALA A 181 -12.16 13.74 -0.86
N VAL A 182 -12.23 13.85 0.46
CA VAL A 182 -13.48 13.71 1.20
C VAL A 182 -14.30 15.00 1.05
N PRO A 183 -15.59 14.92 0.67
CA PRO A 183 -16.47 16.07 0.54
C PRO A 183 -16.67 16.83 1.86
N ASP A 184 -16.91 18.14 1.79
CA ASP A 184 -17.03 19.03 2.94
C ASP A 184 -18.13 18.60 3.94
N ASP A 185 -19.25 18.08 3.46
CA ASP A 185 -20.34 17.57 4.30
C ASP A 185 -19.90 16.37 5.16
N LYS A 186 -19.07 15.48 4.62
CA LYS A 186 -18.49 14.37 5.34
C LYS A 186 -17.34 14.81 6.26
N LEU A 187 -16.54 15.78 5.80
CA LEU A 187 -15.48 16.35 6.62
C LEU A 187 -16.04 17.04 7.88
N ALA A 188 -17.21 17.67 7.79
CA ALA A 188 -17.90 18.21 8.95
C ALA A 188 -18.27 17.11 9.97
N VAL A 189 -18.65 15.91 9.51
CA VAL A 189 -18.93 14.76 10.38
C VAL A 189 -17.64 14.20 11.00
N VAL A 190 -16.54 14.12 10.25
CA VAL A 190 -15.22 13.75 10.79
C VAL A 190 -14.82 14.63 11.99
N ASN A 191 -15.10 15.93 11.92
CA ASN A 191 -14.82 16.90 12.98
C ASN A 191 -15.88 16.92 14.09
N SER A 192 -16.90 16.06 14.05
CA SER A 192 -17.90 15.94 15.10
C SER A 192 -17.45 15.01 16.24
N ALA A 193 -18.18 15.01 17.35
CA ALA A 193 -17.88 14.14 18.49
C ALA A 193 -18.03 12.65 18.15
N GLU A 194 -18.94 12.31 17.24
CA GLU A 194 -19.20 10.95 16.78
C GLU A 194 -18.17 10.44 15.80
N GLY A 195 -17.59 11.35 14.96
CA GLY A 195 -16.75 10.98 13.84
C GLY A 195 -17.56 10.46 12.66
N PHE A 196 -16.86 10.04 11.60
CA PHE A 196 -17.45 9.51 10.36
C PHE A 196 -17.09 8.03 10.20
N SER A 197 -18.09 7.18 10.01
CA SER A 197 -17.92 5.77 9.68
C SER A 197 -18.61 5.43 8.37
N ALA A 198 -18.00 4.58 7.56
CA ALA A 198 -18.60 4.05 6.34
C ALA A 198 -18.01 2.68 5.98
N VAL A 199 -18.66 2.02 5.02
CA VAL A 199 -18.26 0.72 4.51
C VAL A 199 -17.88 0.86 3.03
N ILE A 200 -16.79 0.22 2.64
CA ILE A 200 -16.36 0.07 1.25
C ILE A 200 -16.51 -1.40 0.87
N GLY A 201 -17.31 -1.66 -0.14
CA GLY A 201 -17.58 -2.96 -0.73
C GLY A 201 -18.46 -2.83 -1.98
N PRO A 202 -18.65 -3.90 -2.78
CA PRO A 202 -17.98 -5.19 -2.62
C PRO A 202 -16.49 -5.17 -3.01
N ILE A 203 -15.69 -5.92 -2.28
CA ILE A 203 -14.26 -6.16 -2.54
C ILE A 203 -13.95 -7.65 -2.34
N SER A 204 -12.78 -8.12 -2.74
CA SER A 204 -12.43 -9.55 -2.68
C SER A 204 -12.17 -10.04 -1.27
N GLY A 205 -12.65 -11.25 -0.96
CA GLY A 205 -12.39 -11.97 0.29
C GLY A 205 -10.99 -12.57 0.35
N GLY A 206 -10.51 -12.79 1.58
CA GLY A 206 -9.16 -13.33 1.81
C GLY A 206 -8.03 -12.46 1.29
N THR A 207 -8.30 -11.18 1.05
CA THR A 207 -7.40 -10.26 0.33
C THR A 207 -6.95 -9.12 1.25
N THR A 208 -5.65 -8.79 1.19
CA THR A 208 -5.09 -7.69 1.99
C THR A 208 -5.15 -6.38 1.20
N TYR A 209 -5.77 -5.40 1.82
CA TYR A 209 -5.89 -4.03 1.32
C TYR A 209 -5.13 -3.07 2.25
N THR A 210 -4.72 -1.95 1.69
CA THR A 210 -4.16 -0.82 2.45
C THR A 210 -5.05 0.39 2.29
N MET A 211 -5.61 0.88 3.40
CA MET A 211 -6.24 2.18 3.49
C MET A 211 -5.14 3.23 3.58
N CYS A 212 -5.02 4.05 2.55
CA CYS A 212 -4.13 5.21 2.53
C CYS A 212 -4.94 6.47 2.83
N LEU A 213 -4.41 7.33 3.70
CA LEU A 213 -5.14 8.50 4.19
C LEU A 213 -4.19 9.68 4.38
N LEU A 214 -4.59 10.84 3.88
CA LEU A 214 -3.90 12.11 4.09
C LEU A 214 -4.86 13.10 4.74
N ALA A 215 -4.63 13.43 6.02
CA ALA A 215 -5.34 14.47 6.75
C ALA A 215 -4.47 15.72 6.89
N VAL A 216 -5.06 16.91 6.77
CA VAL A 216 -4.40 18.19 6.99
C VAL A 216 -5.22 19.00 7.97
N ASN A 217 -4.61 19.53 9.03
CA ASN A 217 -5.30 20.36 10.00
C ASN A 217 -5.31 21.85 9.61
N GLU A 218 -6.00 22.69 10.41
CA GLU A 218 -6.07 24.14 10.20
C GLU A 218 -4.71 24.84 10.24
N ALA A 219 -3.73 24.30 10.94
CA ALA A 219 -2.36 24.79 10.99
C ALA A 219 -1.51 24.36 9.77
N GLY A 220 -2.07 23.54 8.87
CA GLY A 220 -1.39 23.01 7.71
C GLY A 220 -0.46 21.83 8.02
N ILE A 221 -0.61 21.21 9.19
CA ILE A 221 0.15 20.00 9.54
C ILE A 221 -0.51 18.83 8.84
N GLU A 222 0.31 18.04 8.13
CA GLU A 222 -0.09 16.85 7.40
C GLU A 222 0.11 15.59 8.25
N PHE A 223 -0.86 14.69 8.19
CA PHE A 223 -0.77 13.34 8.70
C PHE A 223 -1.09 12.37 7.57
N PHE A 224 -0.12 11.54 7.20
CA PHE A 224 -0.29 10.50 6.20
C PHE A 224 -0.13 9.13 6.85
N SER A 225 -1.15 8.28 6.74
CA SER A 225 -1.13 6.91 7.25
C SER A 225 -1.38 5.89 6.14
N LYS A 226 -0.88 4.69 6.37
CA LYS A 226 -1.18 3.46 5.61
C LYS A 226 -1.52 2.38 6.62
N GLU A 227 -2.75 1.92 6.59
CA GLU A 227 -3.27 0.92 7.52
C GLU A 227 -3.74 -0.30 6.74
N GLU A 228 -3.15 -1.45 7.02
CA GLU A 228 -3.50 -2.70 6.34
C GLU A 228 -4.71 -3.35 7.01
N VAL A 229 -5.59 -3.90 6.17
CA VAL A 229 -6.74 -4.69 6.56
C VAL A 229 -6.84 -5.90 5.64
N THR A 230 -7.07 -7.07 6.21
CA THR A 230 -7.30 -8.29 5.43
C THR A 230 -8.76 -8.70 5.60
N THR A 231 -9.50 -8.79 4.48
CA THR A 231 -10.85 -9.33 4.49
C THR A 231 -10.82 -10.81 4.87
N GLU A 232 -11.86 -11.28 5.55
CA GLU A 232 -11.99 -12.70 5.82
C GLU A 232 -12.29 -13.47 4.52
N THR A 233 -12.04 -14.78 4.53
CA THR A 233 -12.48 -15.68 3.47
C THR A 233 -13.84 -16.25 3.87
N ALA A 234 -14.84 -16.11 3.00
CA ALA A 234 -16.15 -16.71 3.26
C ALA A 234 -16.04 -18.24 3.35
N GLU A 235 -16.59 -18.81 4.40
CA GLU A 235 -16.74 -20.25 4.48
C GLU A 235 -17.95 -20.66 3.64
N ALA A 236 -17.70 -21.36 2.53
CA ALA A 236 -18.75 -21.77 1.62
C ALA A 236 -19.81 -22.62 2.33
N SER A 237 -21.09 -22.38 2.02
CA SER A 237 -22.20 -23.21 2.50
C SER A 237 -22.10 -24.65 1.96
N ASP A 238 -22.79 -25.58 2.62
CA ASP A 238 -22.85 -26.96 2.15
C ASP A 238 -23.52 -27.05 0.77
N ALA A 239 -24.46 -26.17 0.49
CA ALA A 239 -25.10 -26.04 -0.81
C ALA A 239 -24.13 -25.58 -1.90
N ALA A 240 -23.33 -24.56 -1.64
CA ALA A 240 -22.28 -24.09 -2.58
C ALA A 240 -21.19 -25.14 -2.78
N LYS A 241 -20.76 -25.82 -1.72
CA LYS A 241 -19.80 -26.95 -1.80
C LYS A 241 -20.30 -28.09 -2.67
N ALA A 242 -21.61 -28.35 -2.69
CA ALA A 242 -22.20 -29.39 -3.51
C ALA A 242 -22.13 -29.11 -5.03
N TRP A 243 -22.01 -27.84 -5.41
CA TRP A 243 -21.80 -27.45 -6.80
C TRP A 243 -20.34 -27.48 -7.24
N ALA A 244 -19.40 -27.52 -6.31
CA ALA A 244 -17.97 -27.51 -6.65
C ALA A 244 -17.57 -28.76 -7.45
N GLY A 245 -16.84 -28.55 -8.54
CA GLY A 245 -16.37 -29.62 -9.44
C GLY A 245 -16.57 -29.31 -10.91
N THR A 246 -16.36 -30.32 -11.73
CA THR A 246 -16.50 -30.21 -13.19
C THR A 246 -17.88 -30.73 -13.63
N TRP A 247 -18.59 -29.90 -14.36
CA TRP A 247 -19.95 -30.20 -14.82
C TRP A 247 -20.03 -30.13 -16.34
N THR A 248 -20.85 -31.02 -16.91
CA THR A 248 -21.25 -30.94 -18.31
C THR A 248 -22.63 -30.26 -18.36
N VAL A 249 -22.67 -29.12 -19.01
CA VAL A 249 -23.89 -28.33 -19.19
C VAL A 249 -24.44 -28.60 -20.61
N THR A 250 -25.73 -28.85 -20.72
CA THR A 250 -26.40 -28.92 -22.02
C THR A 250 -27.50 -27.85 -22.06
N SER A 251 -27.31 -26.88 -22.95
CA SER A 251 -28.30 -25.83 -23.22
C SER A 251 -29.21 -26.26 -24.35
N THR A 252 -30.49 -25.86 -24.30
CA THR A 252 -31.46 -26.03 -25.40
C THR A 252 -31.40 -24.88 -26.41
N GLN A 253 -30.69 -23.80 -26.04
CA GLN A 253 -30.50 -22.64 -26.87
C GLN A 253 -28.99 -22.29 -26.91
N LYS A 254 -28.54 -21.67 -28.00
CA LYS A 254 -27.16 -21.23 -28.16
C LYS A 254 -27.12 -19.77 -28.60
N TYR A 255 -26.05 -19.08 -28.20
CA TYR A 255 -25.77 -17.74 -28.67
C TYR A 255 -25.10 -17.84 -30.05
N SER A 256 -25.61 -17.12 -31.02
CA SER A 256 -25.04 -17.06 -32.37
C SER A 256 -24.75 -15.60 -32.73
N ILE A 257 -23.52 -15.34 -33.16
CA ILE A 257 -23.11 -14.02 -33.65
C ILE A 257 -23.20 -14.07 -35.19
N ASP A 258 -23.90 -13.10 -35.79
CA ASP A 258 -23.99 -12.96 -37.22
C ASP A 258 -22.76 -12.30 -37.84
N GLN A 259 -22.74 -12.15 -39.17
CA GLN A 259 -21.61 -11.51 -39.89
C GLN A 259 -21.41 -10.03 -39.60
N ASN A 260 -22.37 -9.38 -38.96
CA ASN A 260 -22.31 -7.96 -38.57
C ASN A 260 -21.89 -7.79 -37.12
N GLY A 261 -21.69 -8.89 -36.38
CA GLY A 261 -21.38 -8.85 -34.94
C GLY A 261 -22.62 -8.81 -34.05
N ASP A 262 -23.84 -8.88 -34.63
CA ASP A 262 -25.09 -8.90 -33.85
C ASP A 262 -25.32 -10.29 -33.26
N GLY A 263 -25.43 -10.37 -31.95
CA GLY A 263 -25.68 -11.60 -31.23
C GLY A 263 -27.16 -11.91 -31.09
N THR A 264 -27.55 -13.15 -31.38
CA THR A 264 -28.91 -13.62 -31.18
C THR A 264 -28.94 -15.01 -30.51
N VAL A 265 -29.93 -15.22 -29.65
CA VAL A 265 -30.19 -16.53 -29.09
C VAL A 265 -31.01 -17.33 -30.11
N VAL A 266 -30.52 -18.48 -30.49
CA VAL A 266 -31.17 -19.38 -31.45
C VAL A 266 -31.42 -20.75 -30.82
N ASP A 267 -32.48 -21.43 -31.30
CA ASP A 267 -32.74 -22.81 -30.88
C ASP A 267 -31.63 -23.75 -31.38
N GLY A 268 -31.18 -24.60 -30.50
CA GLY A 268 -30.14 -25.60 -30.80
C GLY A 268 -29.45 -26.08 -29.55
N ALA A 269 -29.22 -27.37 -29.45
CA ALA A 269 -28.48 -27.92 -28.32
C ALA A 269 -26.99 -27.54 -28.41
N GLU A 270 -26.46 -27.08 -27.29
CA GLU A 270 -25.05 -26.87 -27.09
C GLU A 270 -24.60 -27.59 -25.83
N THR A 271 -23.46 -28.25 -25.89
CA THR A 271 -22.88 -28.94 -24.74
C THR A 271 -21.48 -28.41 -24.50
N PHE A 272 -21.22 -27.98 -23.26
CA PHE A 272 -19.93 -27.47 -22.84
C PHE A 272 -19.62 -27.93 -21.41
N THR A 273 -18.36 -27.77 -21.01
CA THR A 273 -17.89 -28.14 -19.68
C THR A 273 -17.53 -26.88 -18.90
N VAL A 274 -17.98 -26.82 -17.64
CA VAL A 274 -17.62 -25.75 -16.71
C VAL A 274 -16.90 -26.35 -15.51
N ASN A 275 -16.00 -25.57 -14.93
CA ASN A 275 -15.41 -25.86 -13.64
C ASN A 275 -15.97 -24.89 -12.61
N ILE A 276 -16.61 -25.41 -11.57
CA ILE A 276 -17.24 -24.61 -10.51
C ILE A 276 -16.39 -24.72 -9.25
N THR A 277 -16.07 -23.57 -8.68
CA THR A 277 -15.37 -23.45 -7.39
C THR A 277 -16.17 -22.55 -6.45
N THR A 278 -15.99 -22.71 -5.15
CA THR A 278 -16.59 -21.80 -4.17
C THR A 278 -15.89 -20.44 -4.19
N SER A 279 -16.66 -19.38 -3.96
CA SER A 279 -16.14 -18.00 -3.88
C SER A 279 -15.57 -17.71 -2.49
N PRO A 280 -14.51 -16.90 -2.39
CA PRO A 280 -14.06 -16.36 -1.12
C PRO A 280 -14.89 -15.15 -0.63
N ASN A 281 -15.82 -14.66 -1.45
CA ASN A 281 -16.51 -13.38 -1.24
C ASN A 281 -17.89 -13.52 -0.58
N ASP A 282 -18.52 -14.69 -0.73
CA ASP A 282 -19.85 -14.96 -0.19
C ASP A 282 -20.01 -16.48 0.03
N PRO A 283 -20.63 -16.93 1.17
CA PRO A 283 -20.82 -18.33 1.47
C PRO A 283 -21.63 -19.10 0.42
N ASP A 284 -22.58 -18.44 -0.24
CA ASP A 284 -23.47 -19.04 -1.20
C ASP A 284 -23.09 -18.73 -2.65
N GLU A 285 -22.00 -17.99 -2.87
CA GLU A 285 -21.49 -17.67 -4.20
C GLU A 285 -20.56 -18.78 -4.71
N VAL A 286 -20.68 -19.08 -5.99
CA VAL A 286 -19.75 -19.95 -6.73
C VAL A 286 -19.19 -19.21 -7.94
N VAL A 287 -17.96 -19.56 -8.27
CA VAL A 287 -17.25 -19.09 -9.46
C VAL A 287 -17.35 -20.18 -10.53
N ILE A 288 -17.78 -19.83 -11.72
CA ILE A 288 -18.01 -20.76 -12.83
C ILE A 288 -17.06 -20.37 -13.95
N ASP A 289 -16.08 -21.19 -14.22
CA ASP A 289 -15.11 -21.03 -15.32
C ASP A 289 -15.46 -21.94 -16.49
N GLY A 290 -15.32 -21.45 -17.71
CA GLY A 290 -15.61 -22.18 -18.94
C GLY A 290 -17.05 -22.05 -19.43
N TRP A 291 -17.73 -20.95 -19.11
CA TRP A 291 -19.12 -20.74 -19.48
C TRP A 291 -19.30 -20.66 -21.00
N SER A 292 -20.28 -21.46 -21.51
CA SER A 292 -20.63 -21.54 -22.95
C SER A 292 -19.48 -22.05 -23.81
N VAL A 293 -19.53 -21.75 -25.09
CA VAL A 293 -18.47 -22.06 -26.10
C VAL A 293 -17.23 -21.18 -25.96
N LEU A 294 -17.27 -20.19 -25.07
CA LEU A 294 -16.15 -19.31 -24.82
C LEU A 294 -14.97 -20.05 -24.19
N GLY A 295 -15.27 -21.09 -23.39
CA GLY A 295 -14.27 -21.99 -22.83
C GLY A 295 -13.57 -21.46 -21.59
N GLU A 296 -12.46 -22.08 -21.26
CA GLU A 296 -11.64 -21.75 -20.09
C GLU A 296 -11.18 -20.30 -20.09
N GLY A 297 -11.25 -19.64 -18.92
CA GLY A 297 -10.89 -18.23 -18.73
C GLY A 297 -12.08 -17.27 -18.83
N PHE A 298 -13.25 -17.72 -19.27
CA PHE A 298 -14.48 -16.93 -19.22
C PHE A 298 -15.26 -17.29 -17.94
N VAL A 299 -15.12 -16.40 -16.97
CA VAL A 299 -15.59 -16.60 -15.61
C VAL A 299 -16.90 -15.87 -15.39
N THR A 300 -17.91 -16.53 -14.82
CA THR A 300 -19.12 -15.93 -14.28
C THR A 300 -19.33 -16.37 -12.84
N TYR A 301 -20.33 -15.80 -12.20
CA TYR A 301 -20.68 -16.07 -10.81
C TYR A 301 -22.13 -16.56 -10.72
N GLY A 302 -22.40 -17.39 -9.76
CA GLY A 302 -23.74 -17.83 -9.44
C GLY A 302 -23.97 -17.84 -7.95
N ILE A 303 -25.21 -17.59 -7.54
CA ILE A 303 -25.65 -17.67 -6.14
C ILE A 303 -26.48 -18.96 -5.98
N VAL A 304 -26.09 -19.73 -5.00
CA VAL A 304 -26.84 -20.98 -4.64
C VAL A 304 -27.94 -20.58 -3.67
N GLY A 305 -29.19 -20.89 -4.05
CA GLY A 305 -30.37 -20.60 -3.22
C GLY A 305 -30.55 -21.60 -2.09
N GLU A 306 -31.53 -21.31 -1.23
CA GLU A 306 -31.86 -22.14 -0.03
C GLU A 306 -32.25 -23.59 -0.37
N GLU A 307 -32.85 -23.84 -1.56
CA GLU A 307 -33.21 -25.15 -2.03
C GLU A 307 -32.09 -25.87 -2.80
N GLY A 308 -30.89 -25.21 -2.87
CA GLY A 308 -29.71 -25.74 -3.55
C GLY A 308 -29.67 -25.48 -5.06
N GLU A 309 -30.58 -24.67 -5.60
CA GLU A 309 -30.59 -24.26 -7.00
C GLU A 309 -29.47 -23.23 -7.26
N LEU A 310 -28.84 -23.30 -8.43
CA LEU A 310 -27.82 -22.37 -8.88
C LEU A 310 -28.45 -21.28 -9.75
N ASN A 311 -28.40 -20.05 -9.26
CA ASN A 311 -28.90 -18.86 -9.93
C ASN A 311 -27.76 -18.06 -10.53
N ILE A 312 -27.73 -17.90 -11.86
CA ILE A 312 -26.76 -17.10 -12.57
C ILE A 312 -27.46 -15.82 -13.06
N LEU A 313 -26.92 -14.67 -12.68
CA LEU A 313 -27.51 -13.39 -13.05
C LEU A 313 -27.38 -13.15 -14.55
N ASN A 314 -28.50 -12.83 -15.19
CA ASN A 314 -28.51 -12.46 -16.60
C ASN A 314 -27.78 -11.12 -16.79
N GLY A 315 -26.98 -11.01 -17.86
CA GLY A 315 -26.19 -9.81 -18.17
C GLY A 315 -24.90 -9.69 -17.38
N THR A 316 -24.45 -10.76 -16.73
CA THR A 316 -23.11 -10.80 -16.12
C THR A 316 -22.06 -10.66 -17.20
N TYR A 317 -21.17 -9.69 -17.04
CA TYR A 317 -20.01 -9.52 -17.92
C TYR A 317 -19.05 -10.71 -17.75
N LEU A 318 -18.76 -11.41 -18.84
CA LEU A 318 -17.94 -12.63 -18.82
C LEU A 318 -16.47 -12.38 -19.18
N GLY A 319 -16.15 -11.22 -19.70
CA GLY A 319 -14.79 -10.87 -20.08
C GLY A 319 -14.70 -10.18 -21.43
N ASP A 320 -13.46 -9.77 -21.78
CA ASP A 320 -13.13 -9.18 -23.07
C ASP A 320 -12.65 -10.26 -24.03
N GLY A 321 -13.18 -10.23 -25.25
CA GLY A 321 -12.70 -11.01 -26.37
C GLY A 321 -12.16 -10.12 -27.49
N GLN A 322 -11.60 -10.73 -28.52
CA GLN A 322 -11.24 -10.05 -29.75
C GLN A 322 -11.92 -10.74 -30.93
N ASP A 323 -12.48 -9.97 -31.84
CA ASP A 323 -13.01 -10.47 -33.10
C ASP A 323 -11.89 -10.97 -34.03
N GLN A 324 -12.24 -11.50 -35.20
CA GLN A 324 -11.31 -12.01 -36.21
C GLN A 324 -10.35 -10.91 -36.75
N ASN A 325 -10.68 -9.63 -36.51
CA ASN A 325 -9.89 -8.48 -36.94
C ASN A 325 -9.09 -7.88 -35.76
N GLY A 326 -9.13 -8.51 -34.57
CA GLY A 326 -8.47 -8.05 -33.35
C GLY A 326 -9.18 -6.88 -32.65
N GLN A 327 -10.45 -6.60 -32.98
CA GLN A 327 -11.23 -5.58 -32.29
C GLN A 327 -11.75 -6.11 -30.96
N PRO A 328 -11.56 -5.38 -29.85
CA PRO A 328 -12.04 -5.81 -28.55
C PRO A 328 -13.57 -5.75 -28.49
N PHE A 329 -14.20 -6.73 -27.87
CA PHE A 329 -15.61 -6.72 -27.52
C PHE A 329 -15.79 -7.43 -26.15
N GLY A 330 -16.87 -7.06 -25.42
CA GLY A 330 -17.26 -7.68 -24.16
C GLY A 330 -18.35 -8.70 -24.36
N TYR A 331 -18.27 -9.81 -23.60
CA TYR A 331 -19.29 -10.88 -23.53
C TYR A 331 -20.25 -10.64 -22.36
#